data_5134a07eae265468c4b0d9065c20a3d9
#
_entry.id   5134a07eae265468c4b0d9065c20a3d9
#
_cell.length_a   1.000
_cell.length_b   1.000
_cell.length_c   1.000
_cell.angle_alpha   90.00
_cell.angle_beta   90.00
_cell.angle_gamma   90.00
#
_symmetry.space_group_name_H-M   'P 1'
#
loop_
_entity.id
_entity.type
_entity.pdbx_description
1 polymer ?
#
loop_
_entity_poly.entity_id
_entity_poly.type
_entity_poly.pdbx_seq_one_letter_code
_entity_poly.pdbx_strand_id
1 'polypeptide(L)'
;MPELVRVLPKALKYGLENFFENRNYVIEDILVLNPDVKPLVVGMFDNGVKNEEDSAASEAGETALNLGQLVVDMANKPMKESALKYGYTFVDTTGTICDTYHPNAEGHKHIAEKILAALPDANFPYTDVAADSKYFDGIEFMYRKGYMAGTSDTQFSPDSALTKAAYAQVLYNIAGRPEVDCSNVSFDDVDSTAAYLAAAVWADSNGILKADNGRFSPDSKISAVKFAISLVRFSAAGSFNIAKVLKTLTFAFNIVKDFGVFGLNNTVTRAEAAQRLADYCVIK
;
A
#
# COMPACT_ATOMS: atom_id res chain seq x y z
N MET A 1 34.68 24.01 -5.31
CA MET A 1 33.99 22.76 -4.94
C MET A 1 33.03 22.91 -3.73
N PRO A 2 33.31 23.65 -2.62
CA PRO A 2 32.36 23.72 -1.50
C PRO A 2 31.02 24.40 -1.78
N GLU A 3 30.97 25.35 -2.72
CA GLU A 3 29.72 26.05 -3.08
C GLU A 3 28.74 25.19 -3.88
N LEU A 4 29.25 24.33 -4.76
CA LEU A 4 28.42 23.44 -5.57
C LEU A 4 27.65 22.43 -4.71
N VAL A 5 28.29 21.88 -3.70
CA VAL A 5 27.69 20.92 -2.74
C VAL A 5 26.57 21.57 -1.90
N ARG A 6 26.62 22.89 -1.73
CA ARG A 6 25.63 23.65 -0.95
C ARG A 6 24.44 24.14 -1.77
N VAL A 7 24.62 24.38 -3.07
CA VAL A 7 23.61 24.93 -3.97
C VAL A 7 22.81 23.81 -4.67
N LEU A 8 23.48 22.72 -5.03
CA LEU A 8 22.86 21.58 -5.76
C LEU A 8 21.63 21.00 -5.04
N PRO A 9 21.64 20.76 -3.70
CA PRO A 9 20.45 20.26 -3.02
C PRO A 9 19.26 21.21 -3.05
N LYS A 10 19.51 22.53 -3.03
CA LYS A 10 18.44 23.53 -3.11
C LYS A 10 17.84 23.64 -4.51
N ALA A 11 18.69 23.65 -5.53
CA ALA A 11 18.26 23.68 -6.93
C ALA A 11 17.50 22.40 -7.31
N LEU A 12 17.98 21.23 -6.84
CA LEU A 12 17.32 19.94 -7.04
C LEU A 12 15.96 19.91 -6.34
N LYS A 13 15.89 20.34 -5.09
CA LYS A 13 14.63 20.42 -4.34
C LYS A 13 13.62 21.31 -5.06
N TYR A 14 14.03 22.52 -5.45
CA TYR A 14 13.17 23.45 -6.18
C TYR A 14 12.69 22.89 -7.52
N GLY A 15 13.59 22.22 -8.26
CA GLY A 15 13.24 21.56 -9.53
C GLY A 15 12.22 20.43 -9.33
N LEU A 16 12.38 19.62 -8.28
CA LEU A 16 11.45 18.54 -7.96
C LEU A 16 10.09 19.09 -7.49
N GLU A 17 10.06 20.12 -6.64
CA GLU A 17 8.81 20.76 -6.20
C GLU A 17 8.01 21.28 -7.40
N ASN A 18 8.63 22.03 -8.32
CA ASN A 18 7.99 22.48 -9.55
C ASN A 18 7.53 21.33 -10.46
N PHE A 19 8.34 20.27 -10.57
CA PHE A 19 7.97 19.09 -11.36
C PHE A 19 6.70 18.43 -10.79
N PHE A 20 6.62 18.26 -9.48
CA PHE A 20 5.45 17.64 -8.85
C PHE A 20 4.21 18.50 -8.97
N GLU A 21 4.34 19.81 -8.79
CA GLU A 21 3.24 20.75 -8.93
C GLU A 21 2.67 20.71 -10.36
N ASN A 22 3.53 20.87 -11.37
CA ASN A 22 3.12 20.83 -12.76
C ASN A 22 2.52 19.47 -13.17
N ARG A 23 3.10 18.37 -12.72
CA ARG A 23 2.55 17.04 -12.99
C ARG A 23 1.14 16.87 -12.39
N ASN A 24 0.91 17.37 -11.19
CA ASN A 24 -0.40 17.26 -10.55
C ASN A 24 -1.45 18.05 -11.34
N TYR A 25 -1.13 19.25 -11.82
CA TYR A 25 -2.01 20.01 -12.70
C TYR A 25 -2.34 19.24 -13.98
N VAL A 26 -1.35 18.62 -14.61
CA VAL A 26 -1.58 17.81 -15.83
C VAL A 26 -2.52 16.64 -15.54
N ILE A 27 -2.36 15.95 -14.40
CA ILE A 27 -3.25 14.84 -14.02
C ILE A 27 -4.67 15.35 -13.73
N GLU A 28 -4.81 16.44 -12.99
CA GLU A 28 -6.10 17.06 -12.70
C GLU A 28 -6.80 17.51 -13.99
N ASP A 29 -6.10 18.13 -14.93
CA ASP A 29 -6.63 18.53 -16.24
C ASP A 29 -7.08 17.32 -17.08
N ILE A 30 -6.30 16.22 -17.08
CA ILE A 30 -6.68 14.97 -17.75
C ILE A 30 -7.98 14.42 -17.17
N LEU A 31 -8.12 14.40 -15.85
CA LEU A 31 -9.30 13.89 -15.16
C LEU A 31 -10.53 14.80 -15.34
N VAL A 32 -10.34 16.11 -15.48
CA VAL A 32 -11.41 17.05 -15.84
C VAL A 32 -11.92 16.79 -17.26
N LEU A 33 -11.01 16.50 -18.20
CA LEU A 33 -11.36 16.22 -19.59
C LEU A 33 -11.98 14.83 -19.78
N ASN A 34 -11.55 13.85 -19.02
CA ASN A 34 -12.06 12.49 -19.03
C ASN A 34 -12.01 11.89 -17.63
N PRO A 35 -13.10 11.99 -16.84
CA PRO A 35 -13.16 11.49 -15.46
C PRO A 35 -12.98 9.97 -15.35
N ASP A 36 -13.26 9.23 -16.42
CA ASP A 36 -13.18 7.76 -16.43
C ASP A 36 -11.79 7.22 -16.74
N VAL A 37 -10.86 8.10 -17.14
CA VAL A 37 -9.50 7.68 -17.42
C VAL A 37 -8.75 7.32 -16.12
N LYS A 38 -7.93 6.28 -16.17
CA LYS A 38 -7.03 5.91 -15.08
C LYS A 38 -5.59 6.16 -15.49
N PRO A 39 -5.01 7.32 -15.14
CA PRO A 39 -3.65 7.66 -15.52
C PRO A 39 -2.66 6.69 -14.84
N LEU A 40 -1.64 6.24 -15.59
CA LEU A 40 -0.48 5.56 -15.05
C LEU A 40 0.70 6.53 -15.04
N VAL A 41 1.33 6.69 -13.88
CA VAL A 41 2.55 7.49 -13.74
C VAL A 41 3.71 6.52 -13.51
N VAL A 42 4.56 6.39 -14.51
CA VAL A 42 5.76 5.56 -14.43
C VAL A 42 6.82 6.30 -13.64
N GLY A 43 7.34 5.68 -12.61
CA GLY A 43 8.41 6.23 -11.79
C GLY A 43 9.72 6.36 -12.54
N MET A 44 10.64 7.13 -11.96
CA MET A 44 12.02 7.16 -12.44
C MET A 44 12.70 5.84 -12.06
N PHE A 45 13.49 5.31 -12.97
CA PHE A 45 14.27 4.10 -12.75
C PHE A 45 15.68 4.46 -12.26
N ASP A 46 16.28 3.53 -11.53
CA ASP A 46 17.64 3.65 -11.02
C ASP A 46 18.66 3.22 -12.08
N ASN A 47 19.64 4.07 -12.34
CA ASN A 47 20.77 3.75 -13.23
C ASN A 47 21.83 2.84 -12.55
N GLY A 48 21.62 2.46 -11.28
CA GLY A 48 22.64 1.85 -10.43
C GLY A 48 22.81 0.34 -10.58
N VAL A 49 21.89 -0.35 -11.27
CA VAL A 49 22.06 -1.79 -11.52
C VAL A 49 22.93 -1.99 -12.74
N LYS A 50 24.25 -1.94 -12.51
CA LYS A 50 25.24 -2.31 -13.53
C LYS A 50 25.34 -3.82 -13.66
N ASN A 51 25.54 -4.31 -14.89
CA ASN A 51 25.98 -5.68 -15.12
C ASN A 51 27.28 -5.93 -14.35
N GLU A 52 27.48 -7.15 -13.84
CA GLU A 52 28.66 -7.55 -13.04
C GLU A 52 30.01 -7.25 -13.71
N GLU A 53 30.06 -7.04 -15.04
CA GLU A 53 31.27 -6.72 -15.80
C GLU A 53 31.76 -5.27 -15.60
N ASP A 54 30.91 -4.34 -15.13
CA ASP A 54 31.27 -2.93 -14.87
C ASP A 54 31.70 -2.64 -13.41
N SER A 55 31.93 -3.65 -12.61
CA SER A 55 32.23 -3.56 -11.17
C SER A 55 33.62 -2.99 -10.81
N ALA A 56 34.39 -2.54 -11.79
CA ALA A 56 35.65 -1.78 -11.59
C ALA A 56 35.37 -0.28 -11.44
N ALA A 57 34.29 0.08 -10.74
CA ALA A 57 33.98 1.50 -10.50
C ALA A 57 34.92 2.10 -9.45
N SER A 58 35.62 3.15 -9.84
CA SER A 58 36.38 4.02 -8.92
C SER A 58 35.47 4.63 -7.84
N GLU A 59 36.01 5.04 -6.68
CA GLU A 59 35.29 5.76 -5.61
C GLU A 59 34.40 6.91 -6.11
N ALA A 60 34.80 7.57 -7.22
CA ALA A 60 34.01 8.61 -7.89
C ALA A 60 32.73 8.08 -8.56
N GLY A 61 32.77 6.83 -9.06
CA GLY A 61 31.61 6.18 -9.64
C GLY A 61 30.58 5.77 -8.59
N GLU A 62 31.02 5.27 -7.46
CA GLU A 62 30.17 4.88 -6.33
C GLU A 62 29.45 6.09 -5.72
N THR A 63 30.12 7.23 -5.59
CA THR A 63 29.54 8.48 -5.14
C THR A 63 28.49 9.03 -6.13
N ALA A 64 28.73 8.92 -7.43
CA ALA A 64 27.78 9.35 -8.46
C ALA A 64 26.54 8.43 -8.52
N LEU A 65 26.71 7.13 -8.31
CA LEU A 65 25.62 6.15 -8.19
C LEU A 65 24.72 6.45 -6.98
N ASN A 66 25.31 6.73 -5.82
CA ASN A 66 24.56 7.09 -4.61
C ASN A 66 23.78 8.40 -4.77
N LEU A 67 24.30 9.36 -5.53
CA LEU A 67 23.60 10.60 -5.82
C LEU A 67 22.43 10.37 -6.79
N GLY A 68 22.61 9.52 -7.81
CA GLY A 68 21.56 9.12 -8.75
C GLY A 68 20.39 8.44 -8.04
N GLN A 69 20.67 7.47 -7.19
CA GLN A 69 19.67 6.79 -6.39
C GLN A 69 18.92 7.77 -5.47
N LEU A 70 19.62 8.69 -4.84
CA LEU A 70 18.98 9.71 -4.00
C LEU A 70 17.98 10.57 -4.81
N VAL A 71 18.31 10.94 -6.05
CA VAL A 71 17.41 11.71 -6.93
C VAL A 71 16.18 10.88 -7.29
N VAL A 72 16.36 9.61 -7.63
CA VAL A 72 15.27 8.66 -7.93
C VAL A 72 14.34 8.51 -6.73
N ASP A 73 14.89 8.32 -5.54
CA ASP A 73 14.10 8.19 -4.31
C ASP A 73 13.35 9.49 -3.97
N MET A 74 14.00 10.64 -4.14
CA MET A 74 13.37 11.95 -3.94
C MET A 74 12.23 12.21 -4.93
N ALA A 75 12.30 11.66 -6.15
CA ALA A 75 11.25 11.78 -7.16
C ALA A 75 10.14 10.74 -6.96
N ASN A 76 10.47 9.47 -6.80
CA ASN A 76 9.50 8.38 -6.78
C ASN A 76 8.63 8.39 -5.50
N LYS A 77 9.21 8.72 -4.36
CA LYS A 77 8.48 8.72 -3.09
C LYS A 77 7.26 9.66 -3.09
N PRO A 78 7.39 10.96 -3.42
CA PRO A 78 6.22 11.85 -3.49
C PRO A 78 5.22 11.45 -4.58
N MET A 79 5.67 10.88 -5.70
CA MET A 79 4.77 10.35 -6.74
C MET A 79 3.91 9.21 -6.19
N LYS A 80 4.53 8.27 -5.51
CA LYS A 80 3.85 7.14 -4.88
C LYS A 80 2.88 7.60 -3.78
N GLU A 81 3.30 8.53 -2.93
CA GLU A 81 2.48 9.05 -1.82
C GLU A 81 1.26 9.85 -2.32
N SER A 82 1.36 10.50 -3.47
CA SER A 82 0.28 11.32 -4.04
C SER A 82 -0.65 10.57 -5.00
N ALA A 83 -0.34 9.32 -5.35
CA ALA A 83 -1.10 8.55 -6.33
C ALA A 83 -2.60 8.46 -6.02
N LEU A 84 -2.95 8.13 -4.78
CA LEU A 84 -4.35 8.04 -4.34
C LEU A 84 -5.03 9.42 -4.30
N LYS A 85 -4.31 10.46 -3.88
CA LYS A 85 -4.86 11.82 -3.80
C LYS A 85 -5.27 12.36 -5.17
N TYR A 86 -4.46 12.07 -6.19
CA TYR A 86 -4.65 12.58 -7.55
C TYR A 86 -5.23 11.54 -8.51
N GLY A 87 -5.67 10.37 -8.02
CA GLY A 87 -6.38 9.37 -8.80
C GLY A 87 -5.58 8.70 -9.91
N TYR A 88 -4.26 8.52 -9.74
CA TYR A 88 -3.43 7.80 -10.70
C TYR A 88 -2.80 6.54 -10.08
N THR A 89 -2.38 5.60 -10.94
CA THR A 89 -1.60 4.44 -10.51
C THR A 89 -0.11 4.74 -10.67
N PHE A 90 0.67 4.64 -9.58
CA PHE A 90 2.12 4.75 -9.64
C PHE A 90 2.75 3.40 -10.01
N VAL A 91 3.56 3.41 -11.07
CA VAL A 91 4.31 2.23 -11.52
C VAL A 91 5.74 2.36 -11.04
N ASP A 92 6.10 1.53 -10.07
CA ASP A 92 7.46 1.47 -9.51
C ASP A 92 8.39 0.70 -10.45
N THR A 93 9.35 1.40 -11.03
CA THR A 93 10.34 0.83 -11.95
C THR A 93 11.72 0.65 -11.33
N THR A 94 11.81 0.68 -10.00
CA THR A 94 13.05 0.38 -9.26
C THR A 94 13.57 -1.01 -9.65
N GLY A 95 14.89 -1.13 -9.82
CA GLY A 95 15.54 -2.35 -10.26
C GLY A 95 15.56 -2.56 -11.77
N THR A 96 15.22 -1.53 -12.56
CA THR A 96 15.36 -1.56 -14.02
C THR A 96 16.83 -1.62 -14.41
N ILE A 97 17.20 -2.62 -15.21
CA ILE A 97 18.57 -2.79 -15.70
C ILE A 97 18.85 -1.82 -16.84
N CYS A 98 19.87 -1.01 -16.67
CA CYS A 98 20.28 -0.01 -17.63
C CYS A 98 21.68 -0.30 -18.18
N ASP A 99 21.96 0.17 -19.39
CA ASP A 99 23.33 0.46 -19.82
C ASP A 99 23.82 1.75 -19.13
N THR A 100 24.54 2.63 -19.78
CA THR A 100 25.11 3.80 -19.10
C THR A 100 24.05 4.76 -18.53
N TYR A 101 22.91 5.00 -19.24
CA TYR A 101 21.89 5.99 -18.87
C TYR A 101 20.46 5.57 -19.23
N HIS A 102 20.27 4.54 -20.03
CA HIS A 102 18.98 4.11 -20.55
C HIS A 102 18.73 2.64 -20.25
N PRO A 103 17.48 2.24 -20.08
CA PRO A 103 17.13 0.84 -19.97
C PRO A 103 17.62 0.07 -21.20
N ASN A 104 18.34 -1.01 -20.99
CA ASN A 104 18.65 -1.96 -22.05
C ASN A 104 17.41 -2.82 -22.40
N ALA A 105 17.54 -3.80 -23.27
CA ALA A 105 16.41 -4.65 -23.68
C ALA A 105 15.73 -5.34 -22.48
N GLU A 106 16.49 -5.77 -21.50
CA GLU A 106 16.00 -6.41 -20.28
C GLU A 106 15.32 -5.41 -19.34
N GLY A 107 15.89 -4.20 -19.22
CA GLY A 107 15.28 -3.08 -18.49
C GLY A 107 13.97 -2.63 -19.12
N HIS A 108 13.88 -2.52 -20.43
CA HIS A 108 12.59 -2.23 -21.11
C HIS A 108 11.55 -3.32 -20.87
N LYS A 109 11.95 -4.60 -20.87
CA LYS A 109 11.08 -5.70 -20.53
C LYS A 109 10.56 -5.58 -19.08
N HIS A 110 11.46 -5.30 -18.13
CA HIS A 110 11.10 -5.07 -16.73
C HIS A 110 10.07 -3.95 -16.56
N ILE A 111 10.29 -2.79 -17.22
CA ILE A 111 9.34 -1.67 -17.20
C ILE A 111 7.98 -2.10 -17.77
N ALA A 112 7.97 -2.79 -18.91
CA ALA A 112 6.74 -3.28 -19.53
C ALA A 112 5.97 -4.26 -18.62
N GLU A 113 6.66 -5.18 -17.95
CA GLU A 113 6.06 -6.10 -16.98
C GLU A 113 5.46 -5.35 -15.78
N LYS A 114 6.14 -4.29 -15.29
CA LYS A 114 5.61 -3.45 -14.22
C LYS A 114 4.37 -2.67 -14.64
N ILE A 115 4.36 -2.12 -15.87
CA ILE A 115 3.19 -1.43 -16.43
C ILE A 115 2.03 -2.42 -16.57
N LEU A 116 2.26 -3.59 -17.17
CA LEU A 116 1.23 -4.62 -17.33
C LEU A 116 0.65 -5.07 -15.99
N ALA A 117 1.49 -5.22 -14.97
CA ALA A 117 1.04 -5.55 -13.62
C ALA A 117 0.25 -4.43 -12.92
N ALA A 118 0.39 -3.19 -13.38
CA ALA A 118 -0.31 -2.02 -12.86
C ALA A 118 -1.61 -1.71 -13.62
N LEU A 119 -1.80 -2.28 -14.81
CA LEU A 119 -3.05 -2.14 -15.54
C LEU A 119 -4.20 -2.80 -14.79
N PRO A 120 -5.41 -2.25 -14.87
CA PRO A 120 -6.59 -2.91 -14.32
C PRO A 120 -6.68 -4.36 -14.79
N ASP A 121 -6.91 -5.27 -13.87
CA ASP A 121 -7.04 -6.68 -14.23
C ASP A 121 -8.30 -6.87 -15.07
N ALA A 122 -8.13 -7.24 -16.34
CA ALA A 122 -9.25 -7.59 -17.21
C ALA A 122 -10.10 -8.76 -16.62
N ASN A 123 -9.53 -9.49 -15.67
CA ASN A 123 -10.16 -10.59 -14.96
C ASN A 123 -10.61 -10.22 -13.53
N PHE A 124 -10.80 -8.92 -13.21
CA PHE A 124 -11.39 -8.56 -11.91
C PHE A 124 -12.74 -9.26 -11.77
N PRO A 125 -12.88 -10.20 -10.80
CA PRO A 125 -13.97 -11.18 -10.89
C PRO A 125 -15.29 -10.70 -10.31
N TYR A 126 -15.26 -9.59 -9.51
CA TYR A 126 -16.42 -9.22 -8.71
C TYR A 126 -17.41 -8.36 -9.49
N THR A 127 -18.58 -8.95 -9.77
CA THR A 127 -19.64 -8.33 -10.57
C THR A 127 -20.49 -7.33 -9.76
N ASP A 128 -20.37 -7.35 -8.44
CA ASP A 128 -21.09 -6.47 -7.52
C ASP A 128 -20.28 -5.21 -7.12
N VAL A 129 -19.15 -4.97 -7.78
CA VAL A 129 -18.35 -3.76 -7.61
C VAL A 129 -18.39 -2.96 -8.90
N ALA A 130 -19.14 -1.86 -8.90
CA ALA A 130 -19.24 -0.99 -10.07
C ALA A 130 -17.89 -0.29 -10.34
N ALA A 131 -17.51 -0.17 -11.62
CA ALA A 131 -16.23 0.44 -12.01
C ALA A 131 -16.13 1.92 -11.63
N ASP A 132 -17.24 2.62 -11.50
CA ASP A 132 -17.35 4.01 -11.05
C ASP A 132 -17.50 4.15 -9.52
N SER A 133 -17.47 3.04 -8.79
CA SER A 133 -17.51 3.07 -7.34
C SER A 133 -16.27 3.78 -6.78
N LYS A 134 -16.47 4.71 -5.86
CA LYS A 134 -15.36 5.36 -5.12
C LYS A 134 -14.45 4.39 -4.36
N TYR A 135 -14.86 3.13 -4.22
CA TYR A 135 -14.09 2.07 -3.55
C TYR A 135 -13.45 1.08 -4.54
N PHE A 136 -13.69 1.25 -5.85
CA PHE A 136 -13.22 0.31 -6.84
C PHE A 136 -11.71 0.10 -6.77
N ASP A 137 -10.94 1.19 -6.79
CA ASP A 137 -9.47 1.13 -6.79
C ASP A 137 -8.89 0.48 -5.52
N GLY A 138 -9.50 0.75 -4.37
CA GLY A 138 -9.11 0.10 -3.11
C GLY A 138 -9.41 -1.39 -3.09
N ILE A 139 -10.58 -1.79 -3.59
CA ILE A 139 -10.98 -3.21 -3.68
C ILE A 139 -10.09 -3.95 -4.67
N GLU A 140 -9.87 -3.37 -5.86
CA GLU A 140 -9.01 -3.94 -6.89
C GLU A 140 -7.57 -4.11 -6.38
N PHE A 141 -7.01 -3.08 -5.74
CA PHE A 141 -5.68 -3.15 -5.12
C PHE A 141 -5.58 -4.29 -4.11
N MET A 142 -6.55 -4.39 -3.19
CA MET A 142 -6.54 -5.41 -2.16
C MET A 142 -6.67 -6.83 -2.73
N TYR A 143 -7.51 -6.99 -3.78
CA TYR A 143 -7.64 -8.23 -4.52
C TYR A 143 -6.33 -8.62 -5.22
N ARG A 144 -5.76 -7.72 -6.02
CA ARG A 144 -4.51 -7.96 -6.78
C ARG A 144 -3.33 -8.31 -5.89
N LYS A 145 -3.24 -7.70 -4.71
CA LYS A 145 -2.21 -8.02 -3.73
C LYS A 145 -2.48 -9.34 -2.97
N GLY A 146 -3.62 -9.97 -3.20
CA GLY A 146 -4.02 -11.16 -2.44
C GLY A 146 -4.26 -10.87 -0.96
N TYR A 147 -4.52 -9.61 -0.61
CA TYR A 147 -4.75 -9.19 0.77
C TYR A 147 -6.19 -9.41 1.21
N MET A 148 -7.15 -9.17 0.32
CA MET A 148 -8.57 -9.31 0.62
C MET A 148 -9.30 -9.97 -0.54
N ALA A 149 -9.92 -11.12 -0.28
CA ALA A 149 -10.74 -11.84 -1.25
C ALA A 149 -12.22 -11.44 -1.13
N GLY A 150 -13.01 -11.80 -2.14
CA GLY A 150 -14.47 -11.70 -2.10
C GLY A 150 -15.11 -12.67 -1.11
N THR A 151 -16.41 -12.61 -1.01
CA THR A 151 -17.23 -13.57 -0.26
C THR A 151 -17.55 -14.80 -1.10
N SER A 152 -17.37 -14.72 -2.41
CA SER A 152 -17.40 -15.81 -3.39
C SER A 152 -16.45 -15.48 -4.55
N ASP A 153 -16.38 -16.36 -5.53
CA ASP A 153 -15.54 -16.17 -6.72
C ASP A 153 -15.96 -14.94 -7.55
N THR A 154 -17.22 -14.51 -7.48
CA THR A 154 -17.76 -13.42 -8.30
C THR A 154 -18.37 -12.28 -7.49
N GLN A 155 -18.35 -12.36 -6.16
CA GLN A 155 -18.95 -11.36 -5.27
C GLN A 155 -17.95 -10.86 -4.24
N PHE A 156 -17.76 -9.56 -4.16
CA PHE A 156 -16.97 -8.92 -3.09
C PHE A 156 -17.80 -8.62 -1.85
N SER A 157 -19.10 -8.38 -2.03
CA SER A 157 -20.05 -7.92 -1.02
C SER A 157 -19.63 -6.59 -0.38
N PRO A 158 -19.50 -5.50 -1.17
CA PRO A 158 -18.91 -4.23 -0.74
C PRO A 158 -19.60 -3.61 0.47
N ASP A 159 -20.93 -3.69 0.54
CA ASP A 159 -21.75 -3.08 1.60
C ASP A 159 -21.89 -3.96 2.85
N SER A 160 -21.40 -5.19 2.79
CA SER A 160 -21.44 -6.09 3.94
C SER A 160 -20.50 -5.63 5.05
N ALA A 161 -20.92 -5.84 6.29
CA ALA A 161 -20.12 -5.52 7.46
C ALA A 161 -18.83 -6.34 7.50
N LEU A 162 -17.70 -5.72 7.77
CA LEU A 162 -16.44 -6.41 8.01
C LEU A 162 -16.49 -7.16 9.35
N THR A 163 -16.27 -8.48 9.32
CA THR A 163 -16.17 -9.29 10.52
C THR A 163 -14.77 -9.26 11.13
N LYS A 164 -14.65 -9.62 12.41
CA LYS A 164 -13.36 -9.67 13.10
C LYS A 164 -12.42 -10.71 12.47
N ALA A 165 -12.95 -11.87 12.08
CA ALA A 165 -12.18 -12.91 11.40
C ALA A 165 -11.68 -12.42 10.04
N ALA A 166 -12.55 -11.82 9.22
CA ALA A 166 -12.16 -11.29 7.92
C ALA A 166 -11.08 -10.19 8.06
N TYR A 167 -11.22 -9.31 9.04
CA TYR A 167 -10.23 -8.26 9.29
C TYR A 167 -8.89 -8.83 9.77
N ALA A 168 -8.90 -9.79 10.68
CA ALA A 168 -7.69 -10.50 11.10
C ALA A 168 -6.97 -11.13 9.91
N GLN A 169 -7.74 -11.81 9.02
CA GLN A 169 -7.19 -12.44 7.83
C GLN A 169 -6.53 -11.43 6.88
N VAL A 170 -7.16 -10.27 6.67
CA VAL A 170 -6.60 -9.22 5.80
C VAL A 170 -5.30 -8.66 6.39
N LEU A 171 -5.27 -8.34 7.68
CA LEU A 171 -4.05 -7.85 8.34
C LEU A 171 -2.93 -8.90 8.33
N TYR A 172 -3.26 -10.16 8.51
CA TYR A 172 -2.34 -11.29 8.43
C TYR A 172 -1.74 -11.43 7.02
N ASN A 173 -2.57 -11.28 5.98
CA ASN A 173 -2.12 -11.28 4.59
C ASN A 173 -1.18 -10.10 4.29
N ILE A 174 -1.51 -8.88 4.76
CA ILE A 174 -0.66 -7.68 4.63
C ILE A 174 0.68 -7.85 5.36
N ALA A 175 0.70 -8.61 6.46
CA ALA A 175 1.91 -8.96 7.20
C ALA A 175 2.79 -10.01 6.50
N GLY A 176 2.34 -10.59 5.40
CA GLY A 176 3.05 -11.64 4.66
C GLY A 176 2.82 -13.05 5.21
N ARG A 177 1.76 -13.26 5.97
CA ARG A 177 1.37 -14.56 6.55
C ARG A 177 2.49 -15.19 7.37
N PRO A 178 2.97 -14.53 8.43
CA PRO A 178 4.04 -15.07 9.27
C PRO A 178 3.66 -16.44 9.84
N GLU A 179 4.63 -17.30 10.06
CA GLU A 179 4.38 -18.57 10.71
C GLU A 179 3.79 -18.40 12.11
N VAL A 180 2.80 -19.21 12.44
CA VAL A 180 2.07 -19.18 13.72
C VAL A 180 1.88 -20.61 14.23
N ASP A 181 2.32 -20.86 15.44
CA ASP A 181 2.00 -22.10 16.14
C ASP A 181 0.57 -22.05 16.69
N CYS A 182 -0.32 -22.81 16.07
CA CYS A 182 -1.71 -22.95 16.51
C CYS A 182 -1.96 -24.14 17.45
N SER A 183 -0.92 -24.93 17.78
CA SER A 183 -1.10 -26.21 18.52
C SER A 183 -1.56 -26.04 19.96
N ASN A 184 -1.20 -24.91 20.59
CA ASN A 184 -1.45 -24.63 22.00
C ASN A 184 -2.46 -23.49 22.23
N VAL A 185 -3.11 -23.02 21.18
CA VAL A 185 -4.11 -21.93 21.26
C VAL A 185 -5.46 -22.47 20.86
N SER A 186 -6.42 -22.40 21.76
CA SER A 186 -7.82 -22.70 21.48
C SER A 186 -8.68 -21.50 21.87
N PHE A 187 -9.55 -21.11 20.95
CA PHE A 187 -10.65 -20.21 21.26
C PHE A 187 -11.93 -21.03 21.37
N ASP A 188 -12.77 -20.75 22.37
CA ASP A 188 -14.02 -21.49 22.58
C ASP A 188 -15.01 -21.39 21.41
N ASP A 189 -14.79 -20.43 20.52
CA ASP A 189 -15.68 -20.06 19.43
C ASP A 189 -15.01 -20.05 18.04
N VAL A 190 -13.83 -20.67 17.91
CA VAL A 190 -13.14 -20.85 16.63
C VAL A 190 -12.81 -22.32 16.46
N ASP A 191 -13.31 -22.89 15.37
CA ASP A 191 -13.00 -24.28 15.01
C ASP A 191 -11.51 -24.42 14.67
N SER A 192 -10.89 -25.51 15.11
CA SER A 192 -9.47 -25.80 14.85
C SER A 192 -9.16 -25.99 13.35
N THR A 193 -10.16 -26.18 12.51
CA THR A 193 -10.07 -26.30 11.06
C THR A 193 -10.42 -25.00 10.33
N ALA A 194 -10.78 -23.93 11.07
CA ALA A 194 -11.16 -22.67 10.45
C ALA A 194 -10.00 -22.07 9.64
N ALA A 195 -10.28 -21.70 8.39
CA ALA A 195 -9.27 -21.15 7.48
C ALA A 195 -8.57 -19.87 8.02
N TYR A 196 -9.24 -19.14 8.91
CA TYR A 196 -8.74 -17.93 9.55
C TYR A 196 -8.09 -18.18 10.93
N LEU A 197 -7.96 -19.45 11.36
CA LEU A 197 -7.41 -19.76 12.70
C LEU A 197 -6.01 -19.14 12.88
N ALA A 198 -5.11 -19.34 11.95
CA ALA A 198 -3.76 -18.78 12.02
C ALA A 198 -3.77 -17.24 12.11
N ALA A 199 -4.64 -16.59 11.35
CA ALA A 199 -4.81 -15.15 11.41
C ALA A 199 -5.38 -14.67 12.75
N ALA A 200 -6.33 -15.41 13.33
CA ALA A 200 -6.90 -15.11 14.65
C ALA A 200 -5.86 -15.24 15.77
N VAL A 201 -5.10 -16.35 15.77
CA VAL A 201 -4.02 -16.60 16.74
C VAL A 201 -2.94 -15.52 16.62
N TRP A 202 -2.51 -15.22 15.40
CA TRP A 202 -1.53 -14.17 15.16
C TRP A 202 -2.00 -12.80 15.63
N ALA A 203 -3.23 -12.42 15.30
CA ALA A 203 -3.79 -11.12 15.67
C ALA A 203 -3.96 -10.97 17.19
N ASP A 204 -4.35 -12.04 17.88
CA ASP A 204 -4.46 -12.06 19.34
C ASP A 204 -3.09 -12.01 20.01
N SER A 205 -2.15 -12.87 19.62
CA SER A 205 -0.81 -12.95 20.20
C SER A 205 -0.03 -11.64 20.06
N ASN A 206 -0.22 -10.92 18.93
CA ASN A 206 0.41 -9.61 18.71
C ASN A 206 -0.40 -8.43 19.30
N GLY A 207 -1.49 -8.70 20.02
CA GLY A 207 -2.30 -7.67 20.66
C GLY A 207 -3.10 -6.79 19.70
N ILE A 208 -3.20 -7.17 18.42
CA ILE A 208 -3.87 -6.39 17.36
C ILE A 208 -5.39 -6.48 17.55
N LEU A 209 -5.91 -7.71 17.62
CA LEU A 209 -7.33 -8.02 17.80
C LEU A 209 -7.47 -9.06 18.91
N LYS A 210 -7.53 -8.58 20.15
CA LYS A 210 -7.56 -9.44 21.33
C LYS A 210 -8.82 -10.32 21.44
N ALA A 211 -8.62 -11.56 21.84
CA ALA A 211 -9.67 -12.41 22.39
C ALA A 211 -10.10 -11.90 23.78
N ASP A 212 -11.30 -12.18 24.16
CA ASP A 212 -11.86 -11.86 25.48
C ASP A 212 -12.45 -13.13 26.10
N ASN A 213 -12.01 -13.47 27.33
CA ASN A 213 -12.46 -14.63 28.07
C ASN A 213 -12.42 -15.94 27.24
N GLY A 214 -11.33 -16.20 26.52
CA GLY A 214 -11.17 -17.37 25.68
C GLY A 214 -11.91 -17.33 24.33
N ARG A 215 -12.61 -16.25 24.02
CA ARG A 215 -13.41 -16.11 22.80
C ARG A 215 -12.82 -15.06 21.86
N PHE A 216 -12.60 -15.45 20.60
CA PHE A 216 -12.15 -14.54 19.56
C PHE A 216 -13.28 -13.69 19.00
N SER A 217 -14.50 -14.20 19.01
CA SER A 217 -15.71 -13.61 18.44
C SER A 217 -15.58 -13.32 16.94
N PRO A 218 -15.31 -14.35 16.10
CA PRO A 218 -14.94 -14.20 14.68
C PRO A 218 -15.98 -13.44 13.85
N ASP A 219 -17.27 -13.64 14.14
CA ASP A 219 -18.40 -13.04 13.42
C ASP A 219 -18.78 -11.64 13.91
N SER A 220 -18.13 -11.17 14.98
CA SER A 220 -18.39 -9.82 15.48
C SER A 220 -17.98 -8.77 14.46
N LYS A 221 -18.82 -7.75 14.27
CA LYS A 221 -18.59 -6.67 13.33
C LYS A 221 -17.55 -5.69 13.86
N ILE A 222 -16.70 -5.20 12.98
CA ILE A 222 -15.67 -4.22 13.32
C ILE A 222 -16.27 -2.81 13.25
N SER A 223 -16.23 -2.08 14.37
CA SER A 223 -16.59 -0.66 14.38
C SER A 223 -15.42 0.22 13.92
N ALA A 224 -15.71 1.45 13.48
CA ALA A 224 -14.71 2.41 13.03
C ALA A 224 -13.58 2.62 14.07
N VAL A 225 -13.94 2.72 15.34
CA VAL A 225 -12.98 2.87 16.44
C VAL A 225 -12.11 1.61 16.60
N LYS A 226 -12.70 0.42 16.54
CA LYS A 226 -11.94 -0.84 16.63
C LYS A 226 -11.00 -1.00 15.43
N PHE A 227 -11.47 -0.63 14.23
CA PHE A 227 -10.66 -0.64 13.02
C PHE A 227 -9.42 0.26 13.17
N ALA A 228 -9.62 1.53 13.57
CA ALA A 228 -8.54 2.49 13.74
C ALA A 228 -7.53 2.05 14.82
N ILE A 229 -8.00 1.62 15.99
CA ILE A 229 -7.12 1.17 17.09
C ILE A 229 -6.31 -0.06 16.68
N SER A 230 -6.94 -1.06 16.06
CA SER A 230 -6.22 -2.26 15.63
C SER A 230 -5.20 -1.98 14.52
N LEU A 231 -5.45 -1.02 13.64
CA LEU A 231 -4.49 -0.59 12.64
C LEU A 231 -3.23 0.05 13.27
N VAL A 232 -3.41 0.87 14.32
CA VAL A 232 -2.28 1.42 15.09
C VAL A 232 -1.49 0.30 15.77
N ARG A 233 -2.17 -0.66 16.41
CA ARG A 233 -1.53 -1.83 17.02
C ARG A 233 -0.78 -2.67 15.98
N PHE A 234 -1.38 -2.88 14.82
CA PHE A 234 -0.74 -3.57 13.70
C PHE A 234 0.55 -2.88 13.25
N SER A 235 0.54 -1.55 13.15
CA SER A 235 1.75 -0.79 12.78
C SER A 235 2.87 -0.90 13.82
N ALA A 236 2.51 -1.13 15.08
CA ALA A 236 3.46 -1.26 16.19
C ALA A 236 3.95 -2.71 16.41
N ALA A 237 3.22 -3.71 15.91
CA ALA A 237 3.53 -5.13 16.11
C ALA A 237 4.77 -5.64 15.32
N GLY A 238 5.26 -4.87 14.33
CA GLY A 238 6.52 -5.14 13.62
C GLY A 238 7.73 -4.51 14.34
N SER A 239 8.87 -4.38 13.63
CA SER A 239 10.00 -3.59 14.16
C SER A 239 9.51 -2.18 14.48
N PHE A 240 9.67 -1.80 15.75
CA PHE A 240 9.19 -0.51 16.24
C PHE A 240 9.88 0.64 15.50
N ASN A 241 9.09 1.39 14.76
CA ASN A 241 9.52 2.61 14.07
C ASN A 241 8.57 3.74 14.44
N ILE A 242 9.06 4.70 15.23
CA ILE A 242 8.26 5.81 15.74
C ILE A 242 7.63 6.65 14.63
N ALA A 243 8.34 6.88 13.52
CA ALA A 243 7.82 7.65 12.40
C ALA A 243 6.63 6.94 11.73
N LYS A 244 6.72 5.60 11.56
CA LYS A 244 5.63 4.77 11.05
C LYS A 244 4.42 4.80 11.98
N VAL A 245 4.65 4.66 13.29
CA VAL A 245 3.56 4.71 14.29
C VAL A 245 2.88 6.08 14.27
N LEU A 246 3.64 7.17 14.21
CA LEU A 246 3.07 8.53 14.14
C LEU A 246 2.26 8.76 12.86
N LYS A 247 2.75 8.31 11.69
CA LYS A 247 1.97 8.37 10.44
C LYS A 247 0.66 7.58 10.58
N THR A 248 0.73 6.37 11.14
CA THR A 248 -0.47 5.55 11.34
C THR A 248 -1.44 6.16 12.34
N LEU A 249 -0.96 6.82 13.40
CA LEU A 249 -1.81 7.55 14.34
C LEU A 249 -2.56 8.69 13.65
N THR A 250 -1.88 9.49 12.82
CA THR A 250 -2.52 10.54 12.03
C THR A 250 -3.57 9.96 11.08
N PHE A 251 -3.24 8.87 10.41
CA PHE A 251 -4.17 8.17 9.51
C PHE A 251 -5.39 7.62 10.27
N ALA A 252 -5.17 6.96 11.40
CA ALA A 252 -6.23 6.44 12.26
C ALA A 252 -7.13 7.57 12.82
N PHE A 253 -6.55 8.72 13.15
CA PHE A 253 -7.31 9.89 13.57
C PHE A 253 -8.23 10.41 12.45
N ASN A 254 -7.74 10.45 11.22
CA ASN A 254 -8.56 10.85 10.07
C ASN A 254 -9.70 9.86 9.83
N ILE A 255 -9.48 8.55 9.97
CA ILE A 255 -10.55 7.54 9.92
C ILE A 255 -11.64 7.89 10.94
N VAL A 256 -11.25 8.10 12.19
CA VAL A 256 -12.18 8.43 13.27
C VAL A 256 -12.93 9.73 12.98
N LYS A 257 -12.24 10.75 12.46
CA LYS A 257 -12.81 12.04 12.09
C LYS A 257 -13.87 11.91 10.98
N ASP A 258 -13.60 11.08 9.95
CA ASP A 258 -14.51 10.88 8.81
C ASP A 258 -15.84 10.26 9.23
N PHE A 259 -15.81 9.35 10.23
CA PHE A 259 -17.05 8.80 10.81
C PHE A 259 -17.77 9.77 11.75
N GLY A 260 -17.10 10.83 12.21
CA GLY A 260 -17.62 11.77 13.20
C GLY A 260 -17.80 11.14 14.59
N VAL A 261 -18.03 11.98 15.60
CA VAL A 261 -18.16 11.51 17.00
C VAL A 261 -19.34 10.54 17.18
N PHE A 262 -20.43 10.73 16.46
CA PHE A 262 -21.60 9.86 16.53
C PHE A 262 -21.46 8.57 15.71
N GLY A 263 -20.51 8.51 14.76
CA GLY A 263 -20.27 7.36 13.89
C GLY A 263 -19.19 6.38 14.39
N LEU A 264 -18.57 6.63 15.54
CA LEU A 264 -17.46 5.81 16.06
C LEU A 264 -17.82 4.34 16.26
N ASN A 265 -19.06 4.07 16.59
CA ASN A 265 -19.59 2.71 16.76
C ASN A 265 -20.19 2.14 15.47
N ASN A 266 -20.24 2.92 14.38
CA ASN A 266 -20.73 2.42 13.11
C ASN A 266 -19.82 1.28 12.62
N THR A 267 -20.45 0.28 12.05
CA THR A 267 -19.76 -0.85 11.46
C THR A 267 -19.05 -0.42 10.17
N VAL A 268 -17.80 -0.78 10.04
CA VAL A 268 -17.04 -0.60 8.80
C VAL A 268 -17.50 -1.63 7.77
N THR A 269 -17.78 -1.19 6.56
CA THR A 269 -18.09 -2.10 5.46
C THR A 269 -16.83 -2.72 4.86
N ARG A 270 -17.00 -3.78 4.09
CA ARG A 270 -15.86 -4.41 3.39
C ARG A 270 -15.22 -3.47 2.38
N ALA A 271 -16.02 -2.67 1.67
CA ALA A 271 -15.52 -1.67 0.72
C ALA A 271 -14.74 -0.53 1.40
N GLU A 272 -15.27 0.02 2.49
CA GLU A 272 -14.57 1.03 3.29
C GLU A 272 -13.25 0.49 3.84
N ALA A 273 -13.24 -0.75 4.33
CA ALA A 273 -12.04 -1.39 4.82
C ALA A 273 -11.00 -1.60 3.71
N ALA A 274 -11.43 -2.06 2.53
CA ALA A 274 -10.54 -2.26 1.39
C ALA A 274 -9.86 -0.96 0.99
N GLN A 275 -10.62 0.13 0.82
CA GLN A 275 -10.06 1.45 0.48
C GLN A 275 -9.07 1.93 1.54
N ARG A 276 -9.45 1.93 2.81
CA ARG A 276 -8.61 2.42 3.91
C ARG A 276 -7.36 1.59 4.11
N LEU A 277 -7.42 0.29 3.89
CA LEU A 277 -6.24 -0.59 3.96
C LEU A 277 -5.34 -0.44 2.73
N ALA A 278 -5.90 -0.19 1.55
CA ALA A 278 -5.13 0.18 0.38
C ALA A 278 -4.36 1.49 0.62
N ASP A 279 -5.04 2.53 1.12
CA ASP A 279 -4.42 3.80 1.50
C ASP A 279 -3.30 3.61 2.52
N TYR A 280 -3.54 2.79 3.56
CA TYR A 280 -2.54 2.45 4.56
C TYR A 280 -1.31 1.76 3.96
N CYS A 281 -1.50 0.83 3.03
CA CYS A 281 -0.40 0.11 2.37
C CYS A 281 0.49 1.04 1.53
N VAL A 282 -0.05 2.13 1.00
CA VAL A 282 0.70 3.13 0.22
C VAL A 282 1.56 4.02 1.12
N ILE A 283 1.07 4.38 2.32
CA ILE A 283 1.83 5.23 3.26
C ILE A 283 2.83 4.47 4.13
N LYS A 284 2.76 3.14 4.14
CA LYS A 284 3.65 2.24 4.89
C LYS A 284 5.05 2.17 4.26
#